data_70f866ba9c3c4796c6e460ff08824552
#
_entry.id   70f866ba9c3c4796c6e460ff08824552
#
_cell.length_a   1.000
_cell.length_b   1.000
_cell.length_c   1.000
_cell.angle_alpha   90.00
_cell.angle_beta   90.00
_cell.angle_gamma   90.00
#
_symmetry.space_group_name_H-M   'P 1'
#
loop_
_entity.id
_entity.type
_entity.pdbx_description
1 polymer ?
#
loop_
_entity_poly.entity_id
_entity_poly.type
_entity_poly.pdbx_seq_one_letter_code
_entity_poly.pdbx_strand_id
1 'polypeptide(L)'
;MKKAAPAFNLDEIFVRVSQTYFGGKIARPKLSWSARGAKYTMGKYNYTTDTLTINRRLNRADTPEYVLEFVMYHELLHKALGYSVVNNRRRVHSPQFRKLEKAFARYREASDFLEAFARKSQILKILELNNE
;
A
#
# COMPACT_ATOMS: atom_id res chain seq x y z
N MET A 1 27.89 -10.49 6.29
CA MET A 1 27.10 -9.26 6.46
C MET A 1 25.69 -9.61 6.85
N LYS A 2 25.24 -9.16 7.99
CA LYS A 2 23.87 -9.44 8.43
C LYS A 2 22.89 -8.59 7.64
N LYS A 3 21.82 -9.22 7.12
CA LYS A 3 20.70 -8.45 6.60
C LYS A 3 20.09 -7.63 7.71
N ALA A 4 19.82 -6.37 7.45
CA ALA A 4 19.07 -5.56 8.40
C ALA A 4 17.71 -6.22 8.66
N ALA A 5 17.30 -6.27 9.92
CA ALA A 5 15.96 -6.75 10.27
C ALA A 5 14.91 -5.86 9.57
N PRO A 6 13.76 -6.40 9.15
CA PRO A 6 12.68 -5.58 8.64
C PRO A 6 12.30 -4.53 9.67
N ALA A 7 12.10 -3.28 9.24
CA ALA A 7 11.69 -2.21 10.14
C ALA A 7 10.26 -2.41 10.64
N PHE A 8 9.40 -3.09 9.84
CA PHE A 8 8.00 -3.26 10.13
C PHE A 8 7.56 -4.72 9.99
N ASN A 9 6.58 -5.09 10.80
CA ASN A 9 5.94 -6.40 10.75
C ASN A 9 4.55 -6.25 10.12
N LEU A 10 4.34 -6.88 8.97
CA LEU A 10 3.07 -6.75 8.23
C LEU A 10 1.87 -7.33 9.00
N ASP A 11 2.08 -8.40 9.76
CA ASP A 11 1.00 -8.99 10.56
C ASP A 11 0.49 -8.04 11.63
N GLU A 12 1.40 -7.34 12.31
CA GLU A 12 1.05 -6.35 13.31
C GLU A 12 0.30 -5.17 12.71
N ILE A 13 0.76 -4.70 11.54
CA ILE A 13 0.10 -3.61 10.82
C ILE A 13 -1.31 -4.03 10.41
N PHE A 14 -1.46 -5.26 9.89
CA PHE A 14 -2.76 -5.79 9.52
C PHE A 14 -3.72 -5.83 10.70
N VAL A 15 -3.28 -6.34 11.85
CA VAL A 15 -4.12 -6.44 13.05
C VAL A 15 -4.62 -5.05 13.46
N ARG A 16 -3.72 -4.05 13.51
CA ARG A 16 -4.11 -2.68 13.88
C ARG A 16 -5.12 -2.08 12.92
N VAL A 17 -4.86 -2.18 11.62
CA VAL A 17 -5.75 -1.62 10.60
C VAL A 17 -7.09 -2.36 10.59
N SER A 18 -7.07 -3.69 10.69
CA SER A 18 -8.28 -4.49 10.76
C SER A 18 -9.16 -4.08 11.94
N GLN A 19 -8.57 -3.94 13.13
CA GLN A 19 -9.32 -3.55 14.33
C GLN A 19 -9.83 -2.12 14.25
N THR A 20 -9.02 -1.20 13.75
CA THR A 20 -9.36 0.22 13.71
C THR A 20 -10.44 0.53 12.68
N TYR A 21 -10.36 -0.07 11.49
CA TYR A 21 -11.18 0.33 10.34
C TYR A 21 -12.19 -0.72 9.88
N PHE A 22 -12.01 -1.97 10.27
CA PHE A 22 -12.88 -3.07 9.80
C PHE A 22 -13.53 -3.83 10.95
N GLY A 23 -13.42 -3.32 12.17
CA GLY A 23 -14.00 -3.97 13.36
C GLY A 23 -13.42 -5.35 13.64
N GLY A 24 -12.23 -5.63 13.15
CA GLY A 24 -11.58 -6.92 13.29
C GLY A 24 -12.21 -8.04 12.47
N LYS A 25 -13.11 -7.70 11.55
CA LYS A 25 -13.94 -8.71 10.84
C LYS A 25 -13.45 -9.06 9.45
N ILE A 26 -12.45 -8.35 8.91
CA ILE A 26 -11.93 -8.67 7.58
C ILE A 26 -11.01 -9.88 7.67
N ALA A 27 -11.22 -10.86 6.78
CA ALA A 27 -10.38 -12.05 6.75
C ALA A 27 -8.95 -11.67 6.31
N ARG A 28 -7.96 -12.24 7.00
CA ARG A 28 -6.55 -11.92 6.72
C ARG A 28 -6.14 -12.46 5.34
N PRO A 29 -5.69 -11.60 4.41
CA PRO A 29 -5.11 -12.07 3.16
C PRO A 29 -3.70 -12.61 3.41
N LYS A 30 -3.09 -13.20 2.39
CA LYS A 30 -1.66 -13.44 2.42
C LYS A 30 -0.95 -12.09 2.39
N LEU A 31 0.02 -11.89 3.26
CA LEU A 31 0.76 -10.64 3.38
C LEU A 31 2.21 -10.84 2.94
N SER A 32 2.70 -9.94 2.10
CA SER A 32 4.08 -10.04 1.62
C SER A 32 4.66 -8.67 1.29
N TRP A 33 5.98 -8.55 1.38
CA TRP A 33 6.71 -7.45 0.79
C TRP A 33 7.01 -7.82 -0.67
N SER A 34 7.02 -6.84 -1.56
CA SER A 34 7.35 -7.11 -2.95
C SER A 34 8.76 -7.66 -3.09
N ALA A 35 8.96 -8.57 -4.03
CA ALA A 35 10.28 -9.17 -4.30
C ALA A 35 11.26 -8.11 -4.81
N ARG A 36 10.73 -7.12 -5.56
CA ARG A 36 11.52 -5.99 -6.06
C ARG A 36 10.81 -4.69 -5.66
N GLY A 37 11.59 -3.65 -5.41
CA GLY A 37 11.02 -2.33 -5.15
C GLY A 37 10.45 -1.75 -6.43
N ALA A 38 9.13 -1.69 -6.54
CA ALA A 38 8.47 -1.01 -7.64
C ALA A 38 8.66 0.50 -7.49
N LYS A 39 8.76 1.23 -8.61
CA LYS A 39 9.02 2.67 -8.58
C LYS A 39 7.76 3.47 -8.23
N TYR A 40 6.60 3.02 -8.69
CA TYR A 40 5.36 3.80 -8.58
C TYR A 40 4.25 3.08 -7.80
N THR A 41 4.30 1.76 -7.71
CA THR A 41 3.27 0.97 -7.03
C THR A 41 3.67 0.75 -5.59
N MET A 42 2.94 1.37 -4.66
CA MET A 42 3.24 1.28 -3.23
C MET A 42 2.63 0.04 -2.60
N GLY A 43 1.49 -0.41 -3.11
CA GLY A 43 0.83 -1.61 -2.65
C GLY A 43 0.02 -2.26 -3.77
N LYS A 44 -0.39 -3.50 -3.55
CA LYS A 44 -1.11 -4.27 -4.54
C LYS A 44 -1.97 -5.32 -3.84
N TYR A 45 -3.20 -5.48 -4.31
CA TYR A 45 -4.05 -6.58 -3.88
C TYR A 45 -4.40 -7.47 -5.07
N ASN A 46 -4.11 -8.76 -4.95
CA ASN A 46 -4.45 -9.75 -5.99
C ASN A 46 -5.74 -10.45 -5.58
N TYR A 47 -6.83 -10.21 -6.32
CA TYR A 47 -8.15 -10.77 -6.05
C TYR A 47 -8.17 -12.29 -6.24
N THR A 48 -7.38 -12.81 -7.16
CA THR A 48 -7.37 -14.25 -7.46
C THR A 48 -6.70 -15.05 -6.37
N THR A 49 -5.57 -14.57 -5.86
CA THR A 49 -4.77 -15.28 -4.86
C THR A 49 -4.99 -14.79 -3.44
N ASP A 50 -5.82 -13.76 -3.25
CA ASP A 50 -6.04 -13.10 -1.96
C ASP A 50 -4.71 -12.74 -1.30
N THR A 51 -3.85 -12.05 -2.06
CA THR A 51 -2.52 -11.65 -1.61
C THR A 51 -2.40 -10.14 -1.60
N LEU A 52 -2.00 -9.59 -0.46
CA LEU A 52 -1.72 -8.17 -0.28
C LEU A 52 -0.21 -8.00 -0.20
N THR A 53 0.32 -7.21 -1.13
CA THR A 53 1.76 -6.96 -1.22
C THR A 53 2.03 -5.48 -1.01
N ILE A 54 3.02 -5.16 -0.18
CA ILE A 54 3.46 -3.78 0.04
C ILE A 54 4.87 -3.63 -0.53
N ASN A 55 5.14 -2.49 -1.14
CA ASN A 55 6.44 -2.22 -1.74
C ASN A 55 7.53 -2.28 -0.66
N ARG A 56 8.50 -3.18 -0.84
CA ARG A 56 9.58 -3.36 0.14
C ARG A 56 10.42 -2.10 0.38
N ARG A 57 10.40 -1.15 -0.56
CA ARG A 57 11.13 0.12 -0.40
C ARG A 57 10.56 0.97 0.72
N LEU A 58 9.32 0.69 1.16
CA LEU A 58 8.72 1.34 2.31
C LEU A 58 9.13 0.69 3.63
N ASN A 59 9.79 -0.48 3.60
CA ASN A 59 10.22 -1.17 4.82
C ASN A 59 11.55 -0.59 5.32
N ARG A 60 11.49 0.64 5.79
CA ARG A 60 12.65 1.39 6.27
C ARG A 60 12.32 2.06 7.59
N ALA A 61 13.33 2.20 8.44
CA ALA A 61 13.16 2.85 9.73
C ALA A 61 12.67 4.29 9.63
N ASP A 62 12.97 4.98 8.52
CA ASP A 62 12.55 6.37 8.31
C ASP A 62 11.17 6.52 7.65
N THR A 63 10.50 5.42 7.35
CA THR A 63 9.11 5.48 6.86
C THR A 63 8.18 5.61 8.07
N PRO A 64 7.31 6.63 8.10
CA PRO A 64 6.34 6.73 9.18
C PRO A 64 5.39 5.52 9.19
N GLU A 65 5.10 5.01 10.37
CA GLU A 65 4.25 3.83 10.51
C GLU A 65 2.86 4.03 9.89
N TYR A 66 2.29 5.25 10.02
CA TYR A 66 0.98 5.53 9.46
C TYR A 66 0.94 5.42 7.94
N VAL A 67 2.08 5.55 7.26
CA VAL A 67 2.16 5.36 5.81
C VAL A 67 1.91 3.90 5.46
N LEU A 68 2.54 2.97 6.19
CA LEU A 68 2.31 1.54 5.99
C LEU A 68 0.89 1.14 6.37
N GLU A 69 0.36 1.71 7.43
CA GLU A 69 -1.03 1.50 7.81
C GLU A 69 -1.98 1.97 6.71
N PHE A 70 -1.70 3.10 6.10
CA PHE A 70 -2.51 3.62 5.00
C PHE A 70 -2.46 2.72 3.77
N VAL A 71 -1.27 2.26 3.37
CA VAL A 71 -1.14 1.35 2.23
C VAL A 71 -1.89 0.04 2.52
N MET A 72 -1.73 -0.51 3.73
CA MET A 72 -2.47 -1.69 4.15
C MET A 72 -3.99 -1.46 4.07
N TYR A 73 -4.46 -0.33 4.60
CA TYR A 73 -5.88 0.04 4.58
C TYR A 73 -6.40 0.14 3.14
N HIS A 74 -5.66 0.81 2.26
CA HIS A 74 -6.03 0.97 0.85
C HIS A 74 -6.22 -0.40 0.18
N GLU A 75 -5.26 -1.32 0.37
CA GLU A 75 -5.34 -2.63 -0.25
C GLU A 75 -6.43 -3.50 0.38
N LEU A 76 -6.64 -3.38 1.69
CA LEU A 76 -7.75 -4.08 2.36
C LEU A 76 -9.11 -3.55 1.89
N LEU A 77 -9.22 -2.27 1.53
CA LEU A 77 -10.44 -1.74 0.92
C LEU A 77 -10.75 -2.43 -0.41
N HIS A 78 -9.73 -2.71 -1.22
CA HIS A 78 -9.93 -3.49 -2.45
C HIS A 78 -10.52 -4.86 -2.14
N LYS A 79 -9.99 -5.54 -1.13
CA LYS A 79 -10.53 -6.84 -0.69
C LYS A 79 -11.98 -6.71 -0.22
N ALA A 80 -12.27 -5.70 0.60
CA ALA A 80 -13.59 -5.53 1.21
C ALA A 80 -14.66 -5.15 0.19
N LEU A 81 -14.33 -4.26 -0.75
CA LEU A 81 -15.29 -3.71 -1.70
C LEU A 81 -15.31 -4.46 -3.04
N GLY A 82 -14.25 -5.19 -3.36
CA GLY A 82 -14.14 -5.84 -4.65
C GLY A 82 -14.02 -4.84 -5.81
N TYR A 83 -14.52 -5.21 -6.95
CA TYR A 83 -14.53 -4.36 -8.12
C TYR A 83 -15.83 -4.55 -8.91
N SER A 84 -16.19 -3.55 -9.71
CA SER A 84 -17.26 -3.68 -10.70
C SER A 84 -16.66 -3.70 -12.11
N VAL A 85 -17.47 -4.10 -13.10
CA VAL A 85 -17.05 -4.08 -14.49
C VAL A 85 -17.91 -3.06 -15.21
N VAL A 86 -17.25 -2.06 -15.82
CA VAL A 86 -17.90 -1.00 -16.58
C VAL A 86 -17.19 -0.92 -17.95
N ASN A 87 -17.94 -1.06 -19.03
CA ASN A 87 -17.39 -1.03 -20.39
C ASN A 87 -16.22 -2.02 -20.59
N ASN A 88 -16.40 -3.27 -20.08
CA ASN A 88 -15.40 -4.36 -20.12
C ASN A 88 -14.11 -4.07 -19.36
N ARG A 89 -14.12 -3.09 -18.46
CA ARG A 89 -12.96 -2.76 -17.61
C ARG A 89 -13.31 -2.89 -16.14
N ARG A 90 -12.35 -3.38 -15.35
CA ARG A 90 -12.49 -3.38 -13.89
C ARG A 90 -12.47 -1.96 -13.36
N ARG A 91 -13.45 -1.65 -12.52
CA ARG A 91 -13.48 -0.40 -11.77
C ARG A 91 -13.20 -0.73 -10.31
N VAL A 92 -11.97 -0.47 -9.89
CA VAL A 92 -11.50 -0.81 -8.54
C VAL A 92 -11.54 0.38 -7.58
N HIS A 93 -11.55 1.61 -8.09
CA HIS A 93 -11.61 2.83 -7.28
C HIS A 93 -12.94 3.55 -7.51
N SER A 94 -14.02 2.98 -6.96
CA SER A 94 -15.37 3.56 -7.03
C SER A 94 -15.48 4.83 -6.19
N PRO A 95 -16.56 5.62 -6.34
CA PRO A 95 -16.81 6.75 -5.44
C PRO A 95 -16.85 6.35 -3.96
N GLN A 96 -17.44 5.18 -3.65
CA GLN A 96 -17.44 4.64 -2.28
C GLN A 96 -16.03 4.35 -1.80
N PHE A 97 -15.20 3.74 -2.64
CA PHE A 97 -13.79 3.48 -2.31
C PHE A 97 -13.07 4.79 -1.97
N ARG A 98 -13.21 5.80 -2.82
CA ARG A 98 -12.59 7.11 -2.61
C ARG A 98 -13.00 7.75 -1.30
N LYS A 99 -14.29 7.67 -0.97
CA LYS A 99 -14.81 8.20 0.27
C LYS A 99 -14.20 7.50 1.48
N LEU A 100 -14.14 6.16 1.44
CA LEU A 100 -13.58 5.37 2.55
C LEU A 100 -12.05 5.57 2.65
N GLU A 101 -11.36 5.69 1.53
CA GLU A 101 -9.92 5.95 1.52
C GLU A 101 -9.62 7.26 2.26
N LYS A 102 -10.39 8.30 1.97
CA LYS A 102 -10.20 9.62 2.61
C LYS A 102 -10.59 9.64 4.08
N ALA A 103 -11.31 8.64 4.56
CA ALA A 103 -11.68 8.51 5.96
C ALA A 103 -10.54 7.98 6.84
N PHE A 104 -9.43 7.54 6.25
CA PHE A 104 -8.24 7.18 7.01
C PHE A 104 -7.76 8.37 7.85
N ALA A 105 -7.47 8.12 9.14
CA ALA A 105 -7.23 9.20 10.10
C ALA A 105 -6.12 10.17 9.67
N ARG A 106 -5.07 9.68 9.05
CA ARG A 106 -3.95 10.50 8.59
C ARG A 106 -3.81 10.45 7.07
N TYR A 107 -4.94 10.49 6.38
CA TYR A 107 -4.99 10.37 4.92
C TYR A 107 -4.08 11.39 4.22
N ARG A 108 -4.18 12.66 4.60
CA ARG A 108 -3.41 13.72 3.94
C ARG A 108 -1.90 13.51 4.10
N GLU A 109 -1.47 13.25 5.32
CA GLU A 109 -0.04 13.06 5.60
C GLU A 109 0.51 11.83 4.89
N ALA A 110 -0.23 10.72 4.92
CA ALA A 110 0.18 9.49 4.23
C ALA A 110 0.22 9.68 2.72
N SER A 111 -0.81 10.32 2.18
CA SER A 111 -0.92 10.62 0.76
C SER A 111 0.23 11.51 0.28
N ASP A 112 0.53 12.56 1.04
CA ASP A 112 1.64 13.48 0.72
C ASP A 112 2.99 12.76 0.78
N PHE A 113 3.19 11.90 1.77
CA PHE A 113 4.42 11.11 1.86
C PHE A 113 4.61 10.22 0.63
N LEU A 114 3.55 9.49 0.25
CA LEU A 114 3.62 8.56 -0.88
C LEU A 114 3.83 9.29 -2.21
N GLU A 115 3.19 10.43 -2.37
CA GLU A 115 3.39 11.27 -3.55
C GLU A 115 4.83 11.75 -3.66
N ALA A 116 5.40 12.25 -2.57
CA ALA A 116 6.79 12.69 -2.53
C ALA A 116 7.75 11.52 -2.77
N PHE A 117 7.46 10.36 -2.21
CA PHE A 117 8.25 9.16 -2.37
C PHE A 117 8.29 8.70 -3.85
N ALA A 118 7.14 8.69 -4.52
CA ALA A 118 7.04 8.32 -5.93
C ALA A 118 7.76 9.34 -6.82
N ARG A 119 7.63 10.63 -6.51
CA ARG A 119 8.28 11.71 -7.24
C ARG A 119 9.81 11.63 -7.13
N LYS A 120 10.31 11.35 -5.94
CA LYS A 120 11.74 11.14 -5.71
C LYS A 120 12.29 9.99 -6.54
N SER A 121 11.56 8.87 -6.60
CA SER A 121 11.94 7.70 -7.40
C SER A 121 11.99 8.05 -8.88
N GLN A 122 11.04 8.84 -9.38
CA GLN A 122 11.00 9.29 -10.76
C GLN A 122 12.20 10.20 -11.10
N ILE A 123 12.54 11.12 -10.21
CA ILE A 123 13.68 12.01 -10.38
C ILE A 123 14.98 11.21 -10.45
N LEU A 124 15.17 10.25 -9.55
CA LEU A 124 16.35 9.38 -9.55
C LEU A 124 16.50 8.62 -10.85
N LYS A 125 15.38 8.12 -11.41
CA LYS A 125 15.38 7.43 -12.69
C LYS A 125 15.85 8.35 -13.82
N ILE A 126 15.37 9.59 -13.84
CA ILE A 126 15.76 10.57 -14.85
C ILE A 126 17.27 10.86 -14.76
N LEU A 127 17.78 11.03 -13.53
CA LEU A 127 19.20 11.27 -13.32
C LEU A 127 20.06 10.08 -13.78
N GLU A 128 19.63 8.85 -13.51
CA GLU A 128 20.33 7.66 -13.98
C GLU A 128 20.41 7.60 -15.50
N LEU A 129 19.31 7.94 -16.19
CA LEU A 129 19.26 7.95 -17.64
C LEU A 129 20.19 9.00 -18.25
N ASN A 130 20.36 10.13 -17.57
CA ASN A 130 21.23 11.23 -18.05
C ASN A 130 22.71 10.99 -17.79
N ASN A 131 23.06 10.03 -16.97
CA ASN A 131 24.45 9.71 -16.61
C ASN A 131 25.05 8.56 -17.42
N GLU A 132 24.34 8.04 -18.39
CA GLU A 132 24.86 7.00 -19.28
C GLU A 132 25.64 7.55 -20.46
#